data_481cee3976a8e3ed783f6d5b20f324ac
#
_entry.id   481cee3976a8e3ed783f6d5b20f324ac
#
_cell.length_a   1.000
_cell.length_b   1.000
_cell.length_c   1.000
_cell.angle_alpha   90.00
_cell.angle_beta   90.00
_cell.angle_gamma   90.00
#
_symmetry.space_group_name_H-M   'P 1'
#
loop_
_entity.id
_entity.type
_entity.pdbx_description
1 polymer ?
#
loop_
_entity_poly.entity_id
_entity_poly.type
_entity_poly.pdbx_seq_one_letter_code
_entity_poly.pdbx_strand_id
1 'polypeptide(L)'
;MIPFAGWEMPLSYRGILEEVIAVREKIGIFDVSHMGEIIVDGTSSVEFLERVLSNTVQTLKPMKARYSFLLDENGCFIDDLIVYRISQNKFLLCVNAINTEKDLGWLIEHKKGDVKVNDLTLTYSLLSIQGRDAERVTKVILNKPEISDLTFYSFLILKENEVPTIVSRTGYTGEDGFEIFYPGDNPEIIWEKAIELGAMPCGLGARDTLRIEACYPLYGHEIDDKNTPLEAELMRFVDMKKDFIGKEALLKRKPSERLIAFKLKTRNVPREGNSILSQNEVIGRVTSGTFSPILKCGIGMGYVKREYNEKTIFVEMRGQRVEGEIVEPPFVPYRVKRGGSK
;
A
#
# COMPACT_ATOMS: atom_id res chain seq x y z
N MET A 1 -8.47 -20.85 0.34
CA MET A 1 -8.87 -19.76 1.25
C MET A 1 -7.95 -19.78 2.45
N ILE A 2 -7.63 -18.63 2.99
CA ILE A 2 -6.85 -18.44 4.22
C ILE A 2 -7.48 -17.31 5.06
N PRO A 3 -7.39 -17.36 6.39
CA PRO A 3 -7.81 -16.23 7.22
C PRO A 3 -6.83 -15.05 7.04
N PHE A 4 -7.38 -13.85 6.85
CA PHE A 4 -6.61 -12.61 6.74
C PHE A 4 -7.42 -11.44 7.31
N ALA A 5 -6.94 -10.82 8.39
CA ALA A 5 -7.59 -9.67 9.07
C ALA A 5 -9.09 -9.89 9.35
N GLY A 6 -9.49 -11.10 9.76
CA GLY A 6 -10.88 -11.46 10.03
C GLY A 6 -11.71 -11.88 8.81
N TRP A 7 -11.11 -11.88 7.62
CA TRP A 7 -11.75 -12.29 6.36
C TRP A 7 -11.21 -13.64 5.88
N GLU A 8 -12.04 -14.39 5.14
CA GLU A 8 -11.63 -15.58 4.39
C GLU A 8 -11.22 -15.18 2.97
N MET A 9 -9.91 -15.15 2.70
CA MET A 9 -9.36 -14.62 1.46
C MET A 9 -8.69 -15.73 0.62
N PRO A 10 -8.78 -15.67 -0.73
CA PRO A 10 -8.06 -16.60 -1.59
C PRO A 10 -6.56 -16.33 -1.55
N LEU A 11 -5.75 -17.35 -1.24
CA LEU A 11 -4.30 -17.27 -1.36
C LEU A 11 -3.88 -17.15 -2.85
N SER A 12 -4.51 -17.94 -3.71
CA SER A 12 -4.35 -17.92 -5.17
C SER A 12 -5.55 -18.59 -5.84
N TYR A 13 -5.74 -18.31 -7.13
CA TYR A 13 -6.75 -18.96 -7.98
C TYR A 13 -6.11 -20.00 -8.92
N ARG A 14 -5.10 -19.60 -9.69
CA ARG A 14 -4.39 -20.50 -10.63
C ARG A 14 -2.97 -20.81 -10.18
N GLY A 15 -2.39 -19.93 -9.38
CA GLY A 15 -1.05 -20.08 -8.87
C GLY A 15 -0.34 -18.73 -8.78
N ILE A 16 0.35 -18.50 -7.67
CA ILE A 16 0.96 -17.21 -7.34
C ILE A 16 1.83 -16.67 -8.49
N LEU A 17 2.70 -17.52 -9.07
CA LEU A 17 3.63 -17.08 -10.11
C LEU A 17 2.92 -16.71 -11.41
N GLU A 18 1.90 -17.49 -11.81
CA GLU A 18 1.11 -17.24 -13.02
C GLU A 18 0.33 -15.91 -12.87
N GLU A 19 -0.27 -15.69 -11.70
CA GLU A 19 -1.01 -14.47 -11.38
C GLU A 19 -0.09 -13.24 -11.38
N VAL A 20 1.11 -13.33 -10.79
CA VAL A 20 2.11 -12.25 -10.83
C VAL A 20 2.53 -11.91 -12.26
N ILE A 21 2.82 -12.93 -13.07
CA ILE A 21 3.19 -12.73 -14.49
C ILE A 21 2.04 -12.07 -15.25
N ALA A 22 0.78 -12.51 -15.02
CA ALA A 22 -0.38 -11.94 -15.68
C ALA A 22 -0.51 -10.43 -15.40
N VAL A 23 -0.31 -9.98 -14.14
CA VAL A 23 -0.33 -8.56 -13.79
C VAL A 23 0.83 -7.81 -14.46
N ARG A 24 2.04 -8.37 -14.45
CA ARG A 24 3.24 -7.73 -15.04
C ARG A 24 3.17 -7.60 -16.56
N GLU A 25 2.61 -8.60 -17.24
CA GLU A 25 2.60 -8.67 -18.69
C GLU A 25 1.30 -8.15 -19.31
N LYS A 26 0.17 -8.29 -18.60
CA LYS A 26 -1.14 -7.99 -19.16
C LYS A 26 -2.09 -7.33 -18.17
N ILE A 27 -2.79 -8.12 -17.33
CA ILE A 27 -3.79 -7.60 -16.40
C ILE A 27 -4.20 -8.65 -15.36
N GLY A 28 -4.40 -8.19 -14.12
CA GLY A 28 -5.02 -8.95 -13.05
C GLY A 28 -6.12 -8.16 -12.35
N ILE A 29 -7.01 -8.87 -11.66
CA ILE A 29 -8.02 -8.30 -10.78
C ILE A 29 -7.90 -8.92 -9.40
N PHE A 30 -8.03 -8.08 -8.38
CA PHE A 30 -7.99 -8.44 -6.96
C PHE A 30 -9.27 -7.97 -6.29
N ASP A 31 -9.84 -8.82 -5.46
CA ASP A 31 -10.80 -8.39 -4.45
C ASP A 31 -10.02 -7.93 -3.22
N VAL A 32 -10.18 -6.66 -2.87
CA VAL A 32 -9.55 -6.03 -1.72
C VAL A 32 -10.60 -5.35 -0.81
N SER A 33 -11.83 -5.86 -0.83
CA SER A 33 -12.96 -5.36 -0.05
C SER A 33 -12.78 -5.50 1.46
N HIS A 34 -11.69 -6.15 1.89
CA HIS A 34 -11.29 -6.22 3.30
C HIS A 34 -10.67 -4.93 3.83
N MET A 35 -10.26 -4.00 2.95
CA MET A 35 -9.70 -2.70 3.36
C MET A 35 -10.76 -1.88 4.09
N GLY A 36 -10.31 -0.94 4.95
CA GLY A 36 -11.20 -0.05 5.68
C GLY A 36 -11.41 1.27 4.95
N GLU A 37 -12.64 1.77 4.95
CA GLU A 37 -13.03 3.06 4.37
C GLU A 37 -13.62 3.98 5.43
N ILE A 38 -12.89 5.05 5.78
CA ILE A 38 -13.31 6.02 6.78
C ILE A 38 -13.58 7.39 6.13
N ILE A 39 -14.79 7.91 6.28
CA ILE A 39 -15.12 9.28 5.84
C ILE A 39 -14.84 10.27 6.96
N VAL A 40 -14.13 11.35 6.60
CA VAL A 40 -13.93 12.53 7.44
C VAL A 40 -14.55 13.73 6.73
N ASP A 41 -15.52 14.38 7.37
CA ASP A 41 -16.30 15.49 6.81
C ASP A 41 -16.53 16.57 7.87
N GLY A 42 -16.65 17.84 7.45
CA GLY A 42 -16.94 18.98 8.32
C GLY A 42 -16.00 20.15 8.06
N THR A 43 -16.39 21.33 8.53
CA THR A 43 -15.66 22.58 8.27
C THR A 43 -14.25 22.61 8.85
N SER A 44 -13.98 21.81 9.89
CA SER A 44 -12.66 21.66 10.53
C SER A 44 -11.88 20.42 10.04
N SER A 45 -12.37 19.69 9.03
CA SER A 45 -11.76 18.43 8.59
C SER A 45 -10.32 18.60 8.07
N VAL A 46 -10.00 19.69 7.38
CA VAL A 46 -8.65 19.98 6.89
C VAL A 46 -7.68 20.17 8.06
N GLU A 47 -8.04 21.02 9.04
CA GLU A 47 -7.20 21.29 10.22
C GLU A 47 -7.00 20.02 11.05
N PHE A 48 -8.06 19.25 11.23
CA PHE A 48 -8.01 17.97 11.92
C PHE A 48 -7.06 16.98 11.25
N LEU A 49 -7.21 16.75 9.93
CA LEU A 49 -6.37 15.83 9.17
C LEU A 49 -4.93 16.32 9.07
N GLU A 50 -4.69 17.63 9.00
CA GLU A 50 -3.32 18.18 9.10
C GLU A 50 -2.66 17.79 10.42
N ARG A 51 -3.40 17.73 11.52
CA ARG A 51 -2.87 17.37 12.83
C ARG A 51 -2.60 15.87 12.99
N VAL A 52 -3.47 14.98 12.47
CA VAL A 52 -3.37 13.53 12.70
C VAL A 52 -2.59 12.79 11.63
N LEU A 53 -2.45 13.34 10.43
CA LEU A 53 -1.69 12.73 9.33
C LEU A 53 -0.29 13.32 9.25
N SER A 54 0.70 12.50 8.91
CA SER A 54 2.10 12.93 8.76
C SER A 54 2.36 13.72 7.47
N ASN A 55 1.55 13.51 6.41
CA ASN A 55 1.65 14.24 5.15
C ASN A 55 0.56 15.32 5.06
N THR A 56 0.82 16.43 4.34
CA THR A 56 -0.14 17.53 4.25
C THR A 56 -1.35 17.19 3.38
N VAL A 57 -2.55 17.57 3.83
CA VAL A 57 -3.79 17.53 3.03
C VAL A 57 -4.24 18.93 2.59
N GLN A 58 -3.66 19.98 3.17
CA GLN A 58 -4.01 21.37 2.87
C GLN A 58 -3.77 21.69 1.39
N THR A 59 -2.67 21.23 0.82
CA THR A 59 -2.30 21.43 -0.58
C THR A 59 -2.87 20.37 -1.53
N LEU A 60 -3.50 19.33 -1.01
CA LEU A 60 -4.14 18.29 -1.81
C LEU A 60 -5.39 18.86 -2.47
N LYS A 61 -5.45 18.84 -3.80
CA LYS A 61 -6.62 19.33 -4.54
C LYS A 61 -7.77 18.31 -4.48
N PRO A 62 -9.04 18.73 -4.59
CA PRO A 62 -10.15 17.79 -4.81
C PRO A 62 -9.88 16.85 -5.99
N MET A 63 -10.40 15.62 -5.91
CA MET A 63 -10.17 14.52 -6.85
C MET A 63 -8.70 14.07 -6.95
N LYS A 64 -7.90 14.33 -5.91
CA LYS A 64 -6.54 13.82 -5.75
C LYS A 64 -6.42 13.03 -4.46
N ALA A 65 -5.52 12.05 -4.51
CA ALA A 65 -5.19 11.20 -3.37
C ALA A 65 -3.74 11.43 -2.93
N ARG A 66 -3.40 11.00 -1.72
CA ARG A 66 -2.05 11.09 -1.15
C ARG A 66 -1.82 9.98 -0.13
N TYR A 67 -0.65 9.37 -0.21
CA TYR A 67 -0.17 8.42 0.80
C TYR A 67 0.31 9.17 2.05
N SER A 68 -0.06 8.70 3.21
CA SER A 68 0.26 9.30 4.50
C SER A 68 0.29 8.26 5.61
N PHE A 69 0.71 8.67 6.80
CA PHE A 69 0.75 7.84 8.00
C PHE A 69 -0.08 8.46 9.11
N LEU A 70 -0.73 7.62 9.91
CA LEU A 70 -1.09 7.91 11.28
C LEU A 70 0.08 7.51 12.16
N LEU A 71 0.56 8.43 12.99
CA LEU A 71 1.66 8.21 13.91
C LEU A 71 1.21 8.49 15.35
N ASP A 72 1.78 7.75 16.30
CA ASP A 72 1.60 8.01 17.72
C ASP A 72 2.49 9.18 18.20
N GLU A 73 2.41 9.53 19.47
CA GLU A 73 3.21 10.60 20.09
C GLU A 73 4.72 10.30 20.08
N ASN A 74 5.12 9.02 19.94
CA ASN A 74 6.50 8.59 19.83
C ASN A 74 7.00 8.60 18.38
N GLY A 75 6.13 8.93 17.41
CA GLY A 75 6.40 8.93 15.98
C GLY A 75 6.38 7.54 15.35
N CYS A 76 5.90 6.51 16.07
CA CYS A 76 5.74 5.16 15.55
C CYS A 76 4.45 5.04 14.73
N PHE A 77 4.41 4.07 13.81
CA PHE A 77 3.23 3.90 12.96
C PHE A 77 2.03 3.35 13.72
N ILE A 78 0.91 4.04 13.64
CA ILE A 78 -0.41 3.49 13.93
C ILE A 78 -0.90 2.76 12.69
N ASP A 79 -0.83 3.43 11.52
CA ASP A 79 -1.12 2.85 10.21
C ASP A 79 -0.51 3.66 9.07
N ASP A 80 -0.48 3.06 7.86
CA ASP A 80 -0.28 3.74 6.60
C ASP A 80 -1.56 3.69 5.77
N LEU A 81 -1.87 4.77 5.09
CA LEU A 81 -3.15 4.93 4.40
C LEU A 81 -3.06 5.80 3.15
N ILE A 82 -4.11 5.72 2.33
CA ILE A 82 -4.32 6.68 1.26
C ILE A 82 -5.47 7.60 1.63
N VAL A 83 -5.22 8.92 1.63
CA VAL A 83 -6.23 9.96 1.82
C VAL A 83 -6.70 10.49 0.46
N TYR A 84 -8.00 10.45 0.21
CA TYR A 84 -8.68 10.93 -0.99
C TYR A 84 -9.43 12.21 -0.66
N ARG A 85 -9.12 13.33 -1.31
CA ARG A 85 -9.88 14.56 -1.11
C ARG A 85 -11.07 14.64 -2.05
N ILE A 86 -12.27 14.36 -1.55
CA ILE A 86 -13.53 14.37 -2.33
C ILE A 86 -13.96 15.80 -2.66
N SER A 87 -13.95 16.67 -1.66
CA SER A 87 -14.32 18.08 -1.79
C SER A 87 -13.44 18.97 -0.90
N GLN A 88 -13.81 20.23 -0.74
CA GLN A 88 -13.03 21.14 0.11
C GLN A 88 -12.85 20.59 1.53
N ASN A 89 -13.90 20.01 2.13
CA ASN A 89 -13.95 19.59 3.53
C ASN A 89 -14.38 18.13 3.72
N LYS A 90 -14.30 17.31 2.66
CA LYS A 90 -14.70 15.91 2.72
C LYS A 90 -13.59 15.02 2.17
N PHE A 91 -13.21 14.00 2.95
CA PHE A 91 -12.12 13.10 2.67
C PHE A 91 -12.57 11.65 2.89
N LEU A 92 -12.03 10.75 2.08
CA LEU A 92 -12.08 9.31 2.29
C LEU A 92 -10.66 8.84 2.66
N LEU A 93 -10.53 8.07 3.72
CA LEU A 93 -9.30 7.39 4.11
C LEU A 93 -9.48 5.91 3.79
N CYS A 94 -8.57 5.33 2.99
CA CYS A 94 -8.48 3.89 2.78
C CYS A 94 -7.34 3.37 3.66
N VAL A 95 -7.70 2.56 4.67
CA VAL A 95 -6.80 2.09 5.73
C VAL A 95 -6.61 0.57 5.67
N ASN A 96 -5.59 0.04 6.36
CA ASN A 96 -5.36 -1.39 6.41
C ASN A 96 -6.46 -2.12 7.18
N ALA A 97 -6.91 -3.26 6.66
CA ALA A 97 -7.99 -4.07 7.23
C ALA A 97 -7.79 -4.38 8.73
N ILE A 98 -6.58 -4.76 9.11
CA ILE A 98 -6.26 -5.13 10.50
C ILE A 98 -6.30 -3.94 11.46
N ASN A 99 -6.19 -2.71 10.93
CA ASN A 99 -6.08 -1.49 11.70
C ASN A 99 -7.37 -0.65 11.69
N THR A 100 -8.40 -1.01 10.93
CA THR A 100 -9.62 -0.20 10.73
C THR A 100 -10.24 0.27 12.03
N GLU A 101 -10.45 -0.60 13.01
CA GLU A 101 -11.02 -0.24 14.32
C GLU A 101 -10.08 0.65 15.13
N LYS A 102 -8.78 0.36 15.11
CA LYS A 102 -7.74 1.16 15.78
C LYS A 102 -7.66 2.57 15.21
N ASP A 103 -7.66 2.69 13.87
CA ASP A 103 -7.60 3.97 13.18
C ASP A 103 -8.85 4.81 13.41
N LEU A 104 -10.03 4.17 13.35
CA LEU A 104 -11.28 4.82 13.68
C LEU A 104 -11.28 5.36 15.12
N GLY A 105 -10.83 4.53 16.08
CA GLY A 105 -10.69 4.93 17.48
C GLY A 105 -9.75 6.11 17.65
N TRP A 106 -8.56 6.07 17.03
CA TRP A 106 -7.57 7.13 17.04
C TRP A 106 -8.13 8.44 16.46
N LEU A 107 -8.80 8.38 15.33
CA LEU A 107 -9.42 9.55 14.70
C LEU A 107 -10.52 10.15 15.57
N ILE A 108 -11.37 9.32 16.21
CA ILE A 108 -12.43 9.79 17.10
C ILE A 108 -11.86 10.46 18.36
N GLU A 109 -10.82 9.87 18.96
CA GLU A 109 -10.17 10.41 20.17
C GLU A 109 -9.54 11.78 19.93
N HIS A 110 -8.92 11.98 18.76
CA HIS A 110 -8.21 13.23 18.42
C HIS A 110 -9.09 14.27 17.72
N LYS A 111 -10.37 13.96 17.53
CA LYS A 111 -11.32 14.85 16.84
C LYS A 111 -11.50 16.18 17.58
N LYS A 112 -11.37 17.29 16.83
CA LYS A 112 -11.60 18.66 17.33
C LYS A 112 -12.38 19.47 16.32
N GLY A 113 -13.24 20.38 16.82
CA GLY A 113 -14.06 21.25 15.98
C GLY A 113 -15.23 20.52 15.31
N ASP A 114 -15.74 21.11 14.24
CA ASP A 114 -16.81 20.54 13.42
C ASP A 114 -16.24 19.48 12.48
N VAL A 115 -16.13 18.26 12.98
CA VAL A 115 -15.64 17.10 12.25
C VAL A 115 -16.53 15.89 12.53
N LYS A 116 -16.97 15.23 11.48
CA LYS A 116 -17.64 13.93 11.50
C LYS A 116 -16.70 12.88 10.98
N VAL A 117 -16.58 11.77 11.69
CA VAL A 117 -15.78 10.59 11.32
C VAL A 117 -16.73 9.41 11.30
N ASN A 118 -16.88 8.75 10.15
CA ASN A 118 -17.78 7.62 9.97
C ASN A 118 -17.08 6.50 9.24
N ASP A 119 -17.30 5.27 9.72
CA ASP A 119 -16.89 4.06 9.07
C ASP A 119 -17.85 3.71 7.92
N LEU A 120 -17.33 3.50 6.72
CA LEU A 120 -18.05 3.06 5.52
C LEU A 120 -17.56 1.73 4.99
N THR A 121 -16.75 1.00 5.76
CA THR A 121 -16.10 -0.25 5.34
C THR A 121 -17.10 -1.28 4.76
N LEU A 122 -18.29 -1.40 5.37
CA LEU A 122 -19.33 -2.31 4.86
C LEU A 122 -20.23 -1.67 3.78
N THR A 123 -19.96 -0.45 3.37
CA THR A 123 -20.74 0.26 2.34
C THR A 123 -20.17 0.01 0.94
N TYR A 124 -18.86 -0.24 0.86
CA TYR A 124 -18.15 -0.45 -0.39
C TYR A 124 -17.60 -1.87 -0.51
N SER A 125 -17.66 -2.40 -1.72
CA SER A 125 -16.74 -3.43 -2.17
C SER A 125 -15.59 -2.76 -2.91
N LEU A 126 -14.36 -3.16 -2.65
CA LEU A 126 -13.17 -2.59 -3.29
C LEU A 126 -12.51 -3.59 -4.22
N LEU A 127 -12.51 -3.29 -5.52
CA LEU A 127 -11.87 -4.11 -6.55
C LEU A 127 -10.66 -3.38 -7.14
N SER A 128 -9.55 -4.09 -7.32
CA SER A 128 -8.31 -3.54 -7.85
C SER A 128 -7.95 -4.22 -9.17
N ILE A 129 -7.97 -3.46 -10.27
CA ILE A 129 -7.62 -3.90 -11.63
C ILE A 129 -6.25 -3.35 -11.97
N GLN A 130 -5.24 -4.21 -12.14
CA GLN A 130 -3.84 -3.84 -12.23
C GLN A 130 -3.15 -4.46 -13.44
N GLY A 131 -2.25 -3.71 -14.09
CA GLY A 131 -1.46 -4.16 -15.25
C GLY A 131 -1.63 -3.27 -16.47
N ARG A 132 -0.92 -3.60 -17.56
CA ARG A 132 -0.85 -2.77 -18.77
C ARG A 132 -2.19 -2.50 -19.43
N ASP A 133 -3.12 -3.45 -19.36
CA ASP A 133 -4.45 -3.35 -19.95
C ASP A 133 -5.50 -2.74 -19.02
N ALA A 134 -5.12 -2.36 -17.78
CA ALA A 134 -6.06 -1.92 -16.75
C ALA A 134 -6.89 -0.70 -17.20
N GLU A 135 -6.28 0.30 -17.85
CA GLU A 135 -7.01 1.47 -18.35
C GLU A 135 -8.08 1.07 -19.37
N ARG A 136 -7.74 0.23 -20.33
CA ARG A 136 -8.68 -0.24 -21.35
C ARG A 136 -9.85 -0.99 -20.74
N VAL A 137 -9.56 -1.94 -19.87
CA VAL A 137 -10.57 -2.81 -19.22
C VAL A 137 -11.48 -2.00 -18.31
N THR A 138 -10.94 -1.13 -17.46
CA THR A 138 -11.73 -0.29 -16.55
C THR A 138 -12.65 0.66 -17.32
N LYS A 139 -12.18 1.25 -18.43
CA LYS A 139 -13.02 2.09 -19.30
C LYS A 139 -14.20 1.33 -19.91
N VAL A 140 -13.95 0.10 -20.34
CA VAL A 140 -15.02 -0.75 -20.94
C VAL A 140 -16.05 -1.16 -19.89
N ILE A 141 -15.59 -1.60 -18.70
CA ILE A 141 -16.47 -2.03 -17.61
C ILE A 141 -17.41 -0.91 -17.17
N LEU A 142 -16.85 0.28 -16.95
CA LEU A 142 -17.59 1.41 -16.41
C LEU A 142 -18.23 2.30 -17.48
N ASN A 143 -17.96 2.04 -18.76
CA ASN A 143 -18.40 2.86 -19.90
C ASN A 143 -18.09 4.36 -19.71
N LYS A 144 -16.85 4.68 -19.25
CA LYS A 144 -16.37 6.03 -18.91
C LYS A 144 -15.03 6.31 -19.61
N PRO A 145 -15.03 7.03 -20.75
CA PRO A 145 -13.79 7.38 -21.46
C PRO A 145 -12.88 8.32 -20.65
N GLU A 146 -13.43 9.16 -19.77
CA GLU A 146 -12.70 10.11 -18.91
C GLU A 146 -11.72 9.46 -17.92
N ILE A 147 -11.82 8.15 -17.70
CA ILE A 147 -10.84 7.36 -16.95
C ILE A 147 -9.42 7.52 -17.54
N SER A 148 -9.30 7.75 -18.85
CA SER A 148 -8.02 7.99 -19.49
C SER A 148 -7.33 9.28 -19.06
N ASP A 149 -8.08 10.26 -18.53
CA ASP A 149 -7.54 11.54 -18.08
C ASP A 149 -6.95 11.46 -16.66
N LEU A 150 -7.27 10.39 -15.94
CA LEU A 150 -6.71 10.17 -14.61
C LEU A 150 -5.20 9.94 -14.68
N THR A 151 -4.49 10.57 -13.75
CA THR A 151 -3.09 10.33 -13.47
C THR A 151 -2.93 9.59 -12.16
N PHE A 152 -1.79 8.99 -11.92
CA PHE A 152 -1.50 8.30 -10.66
C PHE A 152 -1.80 9.20 -9.44
N TYR A 153 -2.50 8.67 -8.45
CA TYR A 153 -3.07 9.40 -7.31
C TYR A 153 -4.13 10.44 -7.69
N SER A 154 -4.90 10.21 -8.75
CA SER A 154 -6.14 10.93 -9.01
C SER A 154 -7.32 10.00 -9.16
N PHE A 155 -8.51 10.50 -8.89
CA PHE A 155 -9.73 9.71 -8.95
C PHE A 155 -10.90 10.54 -9.52
N LEU A 156 -11.96 9.85 -9.88
CA LEU A 156 -13.24 10.45 -10.24
C LEU A 156 -14.39 9.77 -9.48
N ILE A 157 -15.51 10.47 -9.39
CA ILE A 157 -16.71 10.01 -8.70
C ILE A 157 -17.83 9.88 -9.74
N LEU A 158 -18.34 8.67 -9.87
CA LEU A 158 -19.49 8.37 -10.73
C LEU A 158 -20.75 8.47 -9.88
N LYS A 159 -21.60 9.48 -10.18
CA LYS A 159 -22.86 9.72 -9.47
C LYS A 159 -24.00 8.96 -10.14
N GLU A 160 -24.01 7.65 -10.01
CA GLU A 160 -25.07 6.81 -10.59
C GLU A 160 -26.09 6.35 -9.54
N ASN A 161 -25.72 6.43 -8.24
CA ASN A 161 -26.55 6.00 -7.10
C ASN A 161 -26.43 7.00 -5.95
N GLU A 162 -27.22 6.80 -4.87
CA GLU A 162 -27.14 7.59 -3.63
C GLU A 162 -25.72 7.54 -3.02
N VAL A 163 -25.10 6.34 -3.03
CA VAL A 163 -23.69 6.14 -2.70
C VAL A 163 -22.89 6.05 -4.01
N PRO A 164 -21.97 6.96 -4.26
CA PRO A 164 -21.28 7.02 -5.55
C PRO A 164 -20.19 5.95 -5.69
N THR A 165 -20.03 5.42 -6.91
CA THR A 165 -18.80 4.68 -7.27
C THR A 165 -17.62 5.63 -7.37
N ILE A 166 -16.50 5.30 -6.73
CA ILE A 166 -15.23 6.03 -6.82
C ILE A 166 -14.25 5.19 -7.62
N VAL A 167 -13.60 5.79 -8.62
CA VAL A 167 -12.58 5.13 -9.44
C VAL A 167 -11.27 5.88 -9.28
N SER A 168 -10.29 5.26 -8.67
CA SER A 168 -8.97 5.84 -8.42
C SER A 168 -7.91 5.17 -9.27
N ARG A 169 -6.98 5.97 -9.82
CA ARG A 169 -5.77 5.45 -10.46
C ARG A 169 -4.70 5.26 -9.40
N THR A 170 -4.86 4.22 -8.62
CA THR A 170 -4.01 3.77 -7.52
C THR A 170 -3.82 2.26 -7.57
N GLY A 171 -2.95 1.73 -6.73
CA GLY A 171 -2.71 0.29 -6.63
C GLY A 171 -1.48 -0.04 -5.81
N TYR A 172 -1.28 -1.33 -5.56
CA TYR A 172 -0.26 -1.89 -4.67
C TYR A 172 0.68 -2.85 -5.40
N THR A 173 0.88 -2.63 -6.70
CA THR A 173 1.63 -3.55 -7.58
C THR A 173 2.86 -2.92 -8.25
N GLY A 174 2.93 -1.59 -8.29
CA GLY A 174 3.91 -0.86 -9.11
C GLY A 174 3.58 -0.83 -10.60
N GLU A 175 2.55 -1.55 -11.05
CA GLU A 175 1.98 -1.42 -12.39
C GLU A 175 0.91 -0.33 -12.40
N ASP A 176 0.52 0.10 -13.60
CA ASP A 176 -0.63 0.98 -13.78
C ASP A 176 -1.91 0.23 -13.44
N GLY A 177 -2.89 0.93 -12.84
CA GLY A 177 -4.11 0.28 -12.42
C GLY A 177 -5.12 1.20 -11.78
N PHE A 178 -6.25 0.59 -11.44
CA PHE A 178 -7.39 1.29 -10.87
C PHE A 178 -7.96 0.52 -9.70
N GLU A 179 -8.35 1.26 -8.67
CA GLU A 179 -9.12 0.77 -7.54
C GLU A 179 -10.52 1.36 -7.64
N ILE A 180 -11.53 0.47 -7.56
CA ILE A 180 -12.93 0.80 -7.76
C ILE A 180 -13.65 0.53 -6.45
N PHE A 181 -14.01 1.61 -5.74
CA PHE A 181 -14.91 1.58 -4.60
C PHE A 181 -16.33 1.50 -5.14
N TYR A 182 -16.89 0.31 -5.16
CA TYR A 182 -18.20 0.03 -5.70
C TYR A 182 -19.22 -0.05 -4.56
N PRO A 183 -20.31 0.75 -4.57
CA PRO A 183 -21.30 0.73 -3.50
C PRO A 183 -22.11 -0.57 -3.52
N GLY A 184 -22.34 -1.12 -2.31
CA GLY A 184 -23.12 -2.35 -2.12
C GLY A 184 -22.29 -3.64 -2.20
N ASP A 185 -22.97 -4.72 -2.03
CA ASP A 185 -22.47 -6.07 -1.78
C ASP A 185 -22.46 -6.95 -3.05
N ASN A 186 -22.62 -6.37 -4.23
CA ASN A 186 -22.58 -7.12 -5.49
C ASN A 186 -21.49 -6.63 -6.45
N PRO A 187 -20.20 -6.77 -6.08
CA PRO A 187 -19.06 -6.43 -6.93
C PRO A 187 -18.89 -7.42 -8.10
N GLU A 188 -19.64 -8.52 -8.12
CA GLU A 188 -19.54 -9.61 -9.09
C GLU A 188 -19.69 -9.11 -10.52
N ILE A 189 -20.55 -8.11 -10.77
CA ILE A 189 -20.75 -7.52 -12.10
C ILE A 189 -19.41 -6.96 -12.66
N ILE A 190 -18.62 -6.29 -11.84
CA ILE A 190 -17.32 -5.75 -12.24
C ILE A 190 -16.29 -6.87 -12.37
N TRP A 191 -16.31 -7.81 -11.43
CA TRP A 191 -15.41 -8.96 -11.39
C TRP A 191 -15.56 -9.84 -12.63
N GLU A 192 -16.78 -10.27 -12.95
CA GLU A 192 -17.09 -11.13 -14.10
C GLU A 192 -16.71 -10.45 -15.41
N LYS A 193 -17.10 -9.17 -15.59
CA LYS A 193 -16.72 -8.39 -16.77
C LYS A 193 -15.22 -8.26 -16.93
N ALA A 194 -14.48 -8.08 -15.84
CA ALA A 194 -13.03 -8.00 -15.91
C ALA A 194 -12.42 -9.33 -16.38
N ILE A 195 -12.93 -10.46 -15.89
CA ILE A 195 -12.50 -11.80 -16.30
C ILE A 195 -12.86 -12.05 -17.79
N GLU A 196 -14.06 -11.71 -18.22
CA GLU A 196 -14.48 -11.79 -19.64
C GLU A 196 -13.56 -10.98 -20.55
N LEU A 197 -13.06 -9.83 -20.08
CA LEU A 197 -12.13 -8.97 -20.81
C LEU A 197 -10.65 -9.41 -20.66
N GLY A 198 -10.42 -10.56 -20.03
CA GLY A 198 -9.13 -11.25 -19.94
C GLY A 198 -8.30 -10.94 -18.71
N ALA A 199 -8.88 -10.34 -17.65
CA ALA A 199 -8.19 -10.16 -16.38
C ALA A 199 -8.00 -11.51 -15.66
N MET A 200 -6.80 -11.76 -15.14
CA MET A 200 -6.50 -12.91 -14.28
C MET A 200 -7.01 -12.62 -12.87
N PRO A 201 -7.84 -13.51 -12.27
CA PRO A 201 -8.15 -13.41 -10.85
C PRO A 201 -6.88 -13.67 -10.04
N CYS A 202 -6.57 -12.78 -9.10
CA CYS A 202 -5.33 -12.79 -8.33
C CYS A 202 -5.63 -12.82 -6.84
N GLY A 203 -4.94 -13.70 -6.10
CA GLY A 203 -5.07 -13.84 -4.67
C GLY A 203 -4.00 -13.08 -3.88
N LEU A 204 -4.04 -13.23 -2.54
CA LEU A 204 -3.13 -12.57 -1.60
C LEU A 204 -1.66 -12.90 -1.87
N GLY A 205 -1.33 -14.11 -2.33
CA GLY A 205 0.06 -14.50 -2.63
C GLY A 205 0.65 -13.73 -3.81
N ALA A 206 -0.17 -13.46 -4.85
CA ALA A 206 0.24 -12.59 -5.96
C ALA A 206 0.35 -11.14 -5.50
N ARG A 207 -0.61 -10.64 -4.72
CA ARG A 207 -0.59 -9.29 -4.13
C ARG A 207 0.68 -9.07 -3.30
N ASP A 208 1.04 -10.00 -2.43
CA ASP A 208 2.25 -9.90 -1.60
C ASP A 208 3.53 -9.94 -2.46
N THR A 209 3.60 -10.83 -3.45
CA THR A 209 4.77 -10.88 -4.34
C THR A 209 4.94 -9.56 -5.12
N LEU A 210 3.86 -9.02 -5.68
CA LEU A 210 3.88 -7.78 -6.46
C LEU A 210 4.27 -6.57 -5.62
N ARG A 211 3.75 -6.44 -4.37
CA ARG A 211 4.10 -5.34 -3.49
C ARG A 211 5.57 -5.41 -3.04
N ILE A 212 6.10 -6.63 -2.80
CA ILE A 212 7.51 -6.81 -2.47
C ILE A 212 8.39 -6.42 -3.68
N GLU A 213 8.04 -6.84 -4.90
CA GLU A 213 8.74 -6.41 -6.11
C GLU A 213 8.73 -4.89 -6.31
N ALA A 214 7.67 -4.21 -5.87
CA ALA A 214 7.55 -2.75 -5.87
C ALA A 214 8.18 -2.09 -4.63
N CYS A 215 8.65 -2.86 -3.65
CA CYS A 215 9.12 -2.38 -2.35
C CYS A 215 8.08 -1.52 -1.61
N TYR A 216 6.81 -1.88 -1.69
CA TYR A 216 5.76 -1.27 -0.88
C TYR A 216 5.70 -1.94 0.49
N PRO A 217 5.71 -1.16 1.58
CA PRO A 217 5.62 -1.72 2.92
C PRO A 217 4.24 -2.33 3.18
N LEU A 218 4.19 -3.27 4.11
CA LEU A 218 2.95 -3.81 4.66
C LEU A 218 2.98 -3.65 6.17
N TYR A 219 1.87 -3.14 6.75
CA TYR A 219 1.74 -3.04 8.19
C TYR A 219 1.79 -4.43 8.85
N GLY A 220 2.55 -4.54 9.94
CA GLY A 220 2.88 -5.80 10.60
C GLY A 220 4.16 -6.47 10.10
N HIS A 221 4.77 -5.98 9.02
CA HIS A 221 6.03 -6.48 8.45
C HIS A 221 7.12 -5.40 8.40
N GLU A 222 7.06 -4.48 7.43
CA GLU A 222 8.03 -3.38 7.29
C GLU A 222 7.72 -2.23 8.21
N ILE A 223 6.47 -2.01 8.55
CA ILE A 223 6.02 -0.95 9.44
C ILE A 223 5.12 -1.53 10.53
N ASP A 224 5.30 -1.05 11.75
CA ASP A 224 4.57 -1.48 12.94
C ASP A 224 4.60 -0.38 14.03
N ASP A 225 4.06 -0.69 15.19
CA ASP A 225 4.02 0.20 16.36
C ASP A 225 5.38 0.43 17.07
N LYS A 226 6.49 -0.11 16.52
CA LYS A 226 7.84 -0.01 17.13
C LYS A 226 8.79 0.83 16.31
N ASN A 227 8.55 0.96 15.00
CA ASN A 227 9.40 1.70 14.10
C ASN A 227 8.71 2.97 13.58
N THR A 228 9.51 3.87 13.04
CA THR A 228 9.08 5.17 12.55
C THR A 228 9.41 5.31 11.06
N PRO A 229 8.91 6.35 10.38
CA PRO A 229 9.30 6.65 9.01
C PRO A 229 10.81 6.83 8.78
N LEU A 230 11.59 7.10 9.86
CA LEU A 230 13.06 7.21 9.78
C LEU A 230 13.72 5.85 9.58
N GLU A 231 13.35 4.84 10.37
CA GLU A 231 13.86 3.48 10.22
C GLU A 231 13.36 2.84 8.93
N ALA A 232 12.10 3.08 8.57
CA ALA A 232 11.45 2.51 7.39
C ALA A 232 11.87 3.18 6.05
N GLU A 233 12.75 4.20 6.07
CA GLU A 233 13.20 4.96 4.89
C GLU A 233 12.02 5.60 4.11
N LEU A 234 10.96 6.02 4.85
CA LEU A 234 9.71 6.55 4.29
C LEU A 234 9.52 8.05 4.54
N MET A 235 10.56 8.77 4.99
CA MET A 235 10.48 10.21 5.30
C MET A 235 10.04 11.08 4.12
N ARG A 236 10.19 10.62 2.89
CA ARG A 236 9.68 11.32 1.69
C ARG A 236 8.15 11.52 1.67
N PHE A 237 7.42 10.76 2.51
CA PHE A 237 5.98 10.84 2.67
C PHE A 237 5.57 11.59 3.93
N VAL A 238 6.51 12.20 4.65
CA VAL A 238 6.28 13.01 5.85
C VAL A 238 6.57 14.48 5.54
N ASP A 239 5.60 15.36 5.77
CA ASP A 239 5.79 16.79 5.60
C ASP A 239 6.24 17.42 6.94
N MET A 240 7.55 17.48 7.15
CA MET A 240 8.13 18.08 8.36
C MET A 240 7.91 19.59 8.49
N LYS A 241 7.34 20.28 7.47
CA LYS A 241 7.07 21.73 7.53
C LYS A 241 5.80 22.05 8.30
N LYS A 242 4.86 21.11 8.37
CA LYS A 242 3.62 21.25 9.15
C LYS A 242 3.75 20.69 10.56
N ASP A 243 2.77 20.95 11.41
CA ASP A 243 2.65 20.35 12.73
C ASP A 243 1.73 19.13 12.68
N PHE A 244 2.11 18.02 13.35
CA PHE A 244 1.36 16.78 13.41
C PHE A 244 1.77 15.94 14.64
N ILE A 245 0.91 15.00 15.05
CA ILE A 245 1.19 14.09 16.15
C ILE A 245 2.42 13.22 15.80
N GLY A 246 3.40 13.15 16.73
CA GLY A 246 4.64 12.40 16.56
C GLY A 246 5.82 13.18 15.95
N LYS A 247 5.58 14.40 15.41
CA LYS A 247 6.64 15.21 14.78
C LYS A 247 7.83 15.46 15.69
N GLU A 248 7.59 15.90 16.94
CA GLU A 248 8.64 16.20 17.91
C GLU A 248 9.49 14.98 18.27
N ALA A 249 8.86 13.81 18.31
CA ALA A 249 9.55 12.54 18.53
C ALA A 249 10.47 12.20 17.34
N LEU A 250 9.97 12.37 16.10
CA LEU A 250 10.78 12.16 14.91
C LEU A 250 12.00 13.08 14.84
N LEU A 251 11.86 14.35 15.25
CA LEU A 251 12.98 15.30 15.28
C LEU A 251 14.09 14.89 16.27
N LYS A 252 13.73 14.20 17.36
CA LYS A 252 14.65 13.77 18.41
C LYS A 252 15.20 12.36 18.21
N ARG A 253 14.51 11.55 17.38
CA ARG A 253 14.85 10.14 17.18
C ARG A 253 16.17 9.96 16.45
N LYS A 254 16.97 9.01 16.94
CA LYS A 254 18.20 8.55 16.29
C LYS A 254 17.98 7.08 15.92
N PRO A 255 17.62 6.78 14.68
CA PRO A 255 17.36 5.41 14.27
C PRO A 255 18.63 4.56 14.32
N SER A 256 18.55 3.38 14.93
CA SER A 256 19.65 2.41 15.01
C SER A 256 19.61 1.38 13.87
N GLU A 257 18.48 1.28 13.18
CA GLU A 257 18.25 0.36 12.06
C GLU A 257 17.76 1.14 10.83
N ARG A 258 17.85 0.52 9.67
CA ARG A 258 17.21 1.00 8.44
C ARG A 258 16.65 -0.15 7.63
N LEU A 259 15.54 0.09 6.96
CA LEU A 259 14.94 -0.84 6.01
C LEU A 259 15.79 -0.91 4.74
N ILE A 260 16.05 -2.12 4.26
CA ILE A 260 16.75 -2.40 3.01
C ILE A 260 15.90 -3.31 2.12
N ALA A 261 16.16 -3.22 0.81
CA ALA A 261 15.75 -4.22 -0.17
C ALA A 261 16.98 -5.04 -0.58
N PHE A 262 16.83 -6.36 -0.73
CA PHE A 262 17.93 -7.24 -1.11
C PHE A 262 17.45 -8.37 -2.04
N LYS A 263 18.35 -8.82 -2.91
CA LYS A 263 18.13 -9.99 -3.76
C LYS A 263 19.17 -11.09 -3.45
N LEU A 264 18.71 -12.34 -3.44
CA LEU A 264 19.55 -13.51 -3.24
C LEU A 264 20.16 -13.96 -4.57
N LYS A 265 21.34 -14.58 -4.51
CA LYS A 265 21.97 -15.22 -5.69
C LYS A 265 21.29 -16.53 -6.11
N THR A 266 20.28 -16.96 -5.39
CA THR A 266 19.59 -18.23 -5.58
C THR A 266 18.07 -18.05 -5.68
N ARG A 267 17.36 -19.14 -5.95
CA ARG A 267 15.90 -19.18 -5.96
C ARG A 267 15.26 -19.38 -4.57
N ASN A 268 16.06 -19.49 -3.53
CA ASN A 268 15.56 -19.63 -2.16
C ASN A 268 14.73 -18.42 -1.78
N VAL A 269 13.65 -18.66 -1.03
CA VAL A 269 12.73 -17.60 -0.59
C VAL A 269 13.06 -17.21 0.84
N PRO A 270 13.51 -15.98 1.10
CA PRO A 270 13.70 -15.51 2.46
C PRO A 270 12.33 -15.39 3.14
N ARG A 271 12.29 -15.63 4.45
CA ARG A 271 11.06 -15.57 5.23
C ARG A 271 11.24 -14.59 6.38
N GLU A 272 10.13 -14.00 6.80
CA GLU A 272 10.09 -13.16 8.00
C GLU A 272 10.82 -13.83 9.17
N GLY A 273 11.60 -13.05 9.91
CA GLY A 273 12.40 -13.51 11.04
C GLY A 273 13.73 -14.19 10.67
N ASN A 274 14.01 -14.49 9.39
CA ASN A 274 15.33 -14.97 9.02
C ASN A 274 16.39 -13.93 9.36
N SER A 275 17.53 -14.38 9.93
CA SER A 275 18.64 -13.50 10.26
C SER A 275 19.35 -13.00 9.00
N ILE A 276 19.68 -11.71 8.98
CA ILE A 276 20.59 -11.11 8.01
C ILE A 276 21.95 -10.97 8.66
N LEU A 277 23.00 -11.46 7.99
CA LEU A 277 24.36 -11.49 8.52
C LEU A 277 25.32 -10.73 7.61
N SER A 278 26.34 -10.13 8.23
CA SER A 278 27.60 -9.76 7.59
C SER A 278 28.64 -10.77 8.03
N GLN A 279 29.16 -11.55 7.10
CA GLN A 279 30.05 -12.68 7.40
C GLN A 279 29.43 -13.63 8.47
N ASN A 280 29.82 -13.51 9.72
CA ASN A 280 29.32 -14.33 10.85
C ASN A 280 28.52 -13.55 11.89
N GLU A 281 28.41 -12.23 11.76
CA GLU A 281 27.69 -11.36 12.68
C GLU A 281 26.25 -11.16 12.20
N VAL A 282 25.28 -11.32 13.10
CA VAL A 282 23.89 -10.94 12.83
C VAL A 282 23.80 -9.40 12.85
N ILE A 283 23.42 -8.85 11.71
CA ILE A 283 23.27 -7.40 11.51
C ILE A 283 21.81 -6.97 11.38
N GLY A 284 20.90 -7.92 11.25
CA GLY A 284 19.49 -7.60 11.06
C GLY A 284 18.58 -8.80 10.88
N ARG A 285 17.37 -8.52 10.42
CA ARG A 285 16.31 -9.50 10.20
C ARG A 285 15.50 -9.22 8.94
N VAL A 286 15.01 -10.27 8.31
CA VAL A 286 14.06 -10.20 7.18
C VAL A 286 12.67 -9.84 7.71
N THR A 287 11.99 -8.91 7.06
CA THR A 287 10.58 -8.57 7.32
C THR A 287 9.65 -9.25 6.32
N SER A 288 10.01 -9.26 5.05
CA SER A 288 9.23 -9.90 3.99
C SER A 288 10.15 -10.52 2.94
N GLY A 289 9.67 -11.58 2.30
CA GLY A 289 10.41 -12.19 1.22
C GLY A 289 9.60 -13.13 0.35
N THR A 290 9.94 -13.14 -0.93
CA THR A 290 9.27 -13.95 -1.96
C THR A 290 10.25 -14.40 -3.03
N PHE A 291 9.77 -15.26 -3.93
CA PHE A 291 10.43 -15.54 -5.20
C PHE A 291 9.87 -14.61 -6.27
N SER A 292 10.70 -13.78 -6.88
CA SER A 292 10.28 -12.96 -8.02
C SER A 292 10.36 -13.76 -9.32
N PRO A 293 9.24 -13.98 -10.01
CA PRO A 293 9.26 -14.63 -11.33
C PRO A 293 9.91 -13.75 -12.40
N ILE A 294 9.92 -12.43 -12.21
CA ILE A 294 10.54 -11.46 -13.13
C ILE A 294 12.07 -11.51 -13.00
N LEU A 295 12.58 -11.51 -11.76
CA LEU A 295 14.02 -11.55 -11.49
C LEU A 295 14.58 -12.96 -11.41
N LYS A 296 13.72 -13.98 -11.30
CA LYS A 296 14.05 -15.41 -11.21
C LYS A 296 14.92 -15.78 -10.00
N CYS A 297 14.84 -14.99 -8.94
CA CYS A 297 15.58 -15.20 -7.69
C CYS A 297 14.71 -14.86 -6.46
N GLY A 298 15.19 -15.22 -5.27
CA GLY A 298 14.60 -14.76 -4.02
C GLY A 298 14.89 -13.28 -3.82
N ILE A 299 13.87 -12.53 -3.40
CA ILE A 299 13.97 -11.12 -3.03
C ILE A 299 13.36 -10.91 -1.65
N GLY A 300 13.77 -9.88 -0.96
CA GLY A 300 13.19 -9.56 0.34
C GLY A 300 13.50 -8.14 0.79
N MET A 301 12.76 -7.74 1.82
CA MET A 301 13.01 -6.53 2.60
C MET A 301 13.37 -6.92 4.03
N GLY A 302 14.08 -6.06 4.74
CA GLY A 302 14.46 -6.33 6.11
C GLY A 302 15.18 -5.17 6.74
N TYR A 303 15.25 -5.19 8.07
CA TYR A 303 15.98 -4.19 8.84
C TYR A 303 17.41 -4.65 9.09
N VAL A 304 18.36 -3.73 8.93
CA VAL A 304 19.76 -3.92 9.28
C VAL A 304 20.24 -2.76 10.15
N LYS A 305 21.34 -2.97 10.91
CA LYS A 305 22.03 -1.90 11.62
C LYS A 305 22.26 -0.70 10.70
N ARG A 306 21.95 0.51 11.14
CA ARG A 306 22.00 1.71 10.29
C ARG A 306 23.39 2.03 9.77
N GLU A 307 24.43 1.72 10.54
CA GLU A 307 25.83 1.91 10.18
C GLU A 307 26.35 0.91 9.14
N TYR A 308 25.58 -0.14 8.83
CA TYR A 308 26.00 -1.14 7.85
C TYR A 308 25.89 -0.60 6.42
N ASN A 309 27.06 -0.49 5.74
CA ASN A 309 27.18 0.14 4.42
C ASN A 309 27.72 -0.80 3.33
N GLU A 310 27.98 -2.06 3.65
CA GLU A 310 28.41 -3.05 2.65
C GLU A 310 27.20 -3.49 1.80
N LYS A 311 27.48 -3.90 0.57
CA LYS A 311 26.43 -4.41 -0.32
C LYS A 311 26.12 -5.89 -0.14
N THR A 312 27.12 -6.67 0.25
CA THR A 312 26.99 -8.13 0.39
C THR A 312 26.42 -8.49 1.75
N ILE A 313 25.38 -9.30 1.75
CA ILE A 313 24.77 -9.86 2.96
C ILE A 313 24.62 -11.37 2.82
N PHE A 314 24.39 -12.04 3.93
CA PHE A 314 23.97 -13.43 3.95
C PHE A 314 22.64 -13.54 4.68
N VAL A 315 21.71 -14.35 4.16
CA VAL A 315 20.45 -14.66 4.85
C VAL A 315 20.53 -16.10 5.36
N GLU A 316 20.31 -16.28 6.65
CA GLU A 316 20.31 -17.61 7.25
C GLU A 316 18.92 -18.24 7.11
N MET A 317 18.85 -19.33 6.37
CA MET A 317 17.63 -20.06 6.06
C MET A 317 17.83 -21.54 6.31
N ARG A 318 17.06 -22.13 7.22
CA ARG A 318 17.13 -23.58 7.53
C ARG A 318 18.56 -24.07 7.81
N GLY A 319 19.35 -23.26 8.55
CA GLY A 319 20.74 -23.58 8.88
C GLY A 319 21.75 -23.40 7.75
N GLN A 320 21.33 -22.87 6.60
CA GLN A 320 22.21 -22.54 5.47
C GLN A 320 22.30 -21.03 5.29
N ARG A 321 23.48 -20.56 4.92
CA ARG A 321 23.72 -19.16 4.60
C ARG A 321 23.65 -18.97 3.10
N VAL A 322 22.74 -18.15 2.66
CA VAL A 322 22.55 -17.82 1.25
C VAL A 322 23.02 -16.39 1.02
N GLU A 323 23.97 -16.25 0.10
CA GLU A 323 24.51 -14.93 -0.25
C GLU A 323 23.47 -14.11 -1.03
N GLY A 324 23.44 -12.83 -0.72
CA GLY A 324 22.61 -11.83 -1.38
C GLY A 324 23.30 -10.48 -1.44
N GLU A 325 22.65 -9.55 -2.11
CA GLU A 325 23.13 -8.17 -2.21
C GLU A 325 22.00 -7.17 -1.91
N ILE A 326 22.35 -6.11 -1.20
CA ILE A 326 21.46 -4.95 -1.02
C ILE A 326 21.33 -4.21 -2.34
N VAL A 327 20.09 -3.88 -2.71
CA VAL A 327 19.77 -3.18 -3.96
C VAL A 327 18.93 -1.94 -3.68
N GLU A 328 18.97 -0.98 -4.60
CA GLU A 328 18.09 0.18 -4.55
C GLU A 328 16.66 -0.21 -4.93
N PRO A 329 15.66 0.22 -4.14
CA PRO A 329 14.25 0.01 -4.47
C PRO A 329 13.80 0.86 -5.68
N PRO A 330 12.85 0.39 -6.49
CA PRO A 330 12.17 -0.91 -6.42
C PRO A 330 12.95 -2.03 -7.14
N PHE A 331 12.60 -3.28 -6.86
CA PHE A 331 13.13 -4.44 -7.59
C PHE A 331 12.68 -4.45 -9.06
N VAL A 332 11.40 -4.13 -9.28
CA VAL A 332 10.80 -4.01 -10.62
C VAL A 332 10.39 -2.55 -10.83
N PRO A 333 10.82 -1.90 -11.92
CA PRO A 333 10.49 -0.49 -12.17
C PRO A 333 8.99 -0.22 -12.21
N TYR A 334 8.56 0.91 -11.61
CA TYR A 334 7.17 1.35 -11.66
C TYR A 334 6.73 1.71 -13.08
N ARG A 335 5.51 1.31 -13.45
CA ARG A 335 4.88 1.57 -14.75
C ARG A 335 3.56 2.31 -14.61
N VAL A 336 3.50 3.27 -13.70
CA VAL A 336 2.31 4.07 -13.42
C VAL A 336 2.24 5.31 -14.33
N LYS A 337 1.04 5.71 -14.75
CA LYS A 337 0.83 6.91 -15.56
C LYS A 337 0.96 8.17 -14.71
N ARG A 338 2.16 8.74 -14.71
CA ARG A 338 2.41 10.05 -14.08
C ARG A 338 1.88 11.17 -14.94
N GLY A 339 1.30 12.22 -14.34
CA GLY A 339 1.00 13.45 -15.05
C GLY A 339 2.30 14.06 -15.61
N GLY A 340 2.28 14.44 -16.88
CA GLY A 340 3.40 15.18 -17.45
C GLY A 340 3.60 16.47 -16.68
N SER A 341 4.81 16.73 -16.20
CA SER A 341 5.23 18.08 -15.82
C SER A 341 5.15 18.94 -17.09
N LYS A 342 4.14 19.84 -17.15
CA LYS A 342 4.17 20.97 -18.05
C LYS A 342 5.10 22.02 -17.48
#